data_f3d20e10cb960dc7f3bb1567c4e45e8e
#
_entry.id   f3d20e10cb960dc7f3bb1567c4e45e8e
#
_cell.length_a   1.000
_cell.length_b   1.000
_cell.length_c   1.000
_cell.angle_alpha   90.00
_cell.angle_beta   90.00
_cell.angle_gamma   90.00
#
_symmetry.space_group_name_H-M   'P 1'
#
loop_
_entity.id
_entity.type
_entity.pdbx_description
1 polymer ?
#
loop_
_entity_poly.entity_id
_entity_poly.type
_entity_poly.pdbx_seq_one_letter_code
_entity_poly.pdbx_strand_id
1 'polypeptide(L)'
;MIDNAARNPQNPHLPLKLCSPLDLKPFAAKLVKIQWQTLWDALPIPNKLKRIKPVIENWGSSNRDNRYEEVVLCRMRIGHTRATHSFLFKRTPPPSCRCGVPLTVHHILSCHLHANIRASLPNPPALNDSPESVDSLISYLKSINLFNMI
;
A
#
# COMPACT_ATOMS: atom_id res chain seq x y z
N MET A 1 46.50 -16.20 0.99
CA MET A 1 46.63 -14.82 1.45
C MET A 1 45.29 -14.09 1.70
N ILE A 2 44.17 -14.53 1.14
CA ILE A 2 42.85 -13.95 1.32
C ILE A 2 42.25 -14.29 2.70
N ASP A 3 42.62 -15.42 3.28
CA ASP A 3 42.05 -15.95 4.52
C ASP A 3 42.49 -15.20 5.80
N ASN A 4 43.61 -14.48 5.78
CA ASN A 4 44.13 -13.73 6.92
C ASN A 4 43.46 -12.35 7.10
N ALA A 5 42.97 -11.75 6.01
CA ALA A 5 42.24 -10.47 6.08
C ALA A 5 40.83 -10.64 6.68
N ALA A 6 40.19 -11.79 6.43
CA ALA A 6 38.86 -12.11 6.98
C ALA A 6 38.89 -12.43 8.49
N ARG A 7 40.03 -12.86 9.01
CA ARG A 7 40.20 -13.22 10.42
C ARG A 7 40.60 -12.09 11.35
N ASN A 8 40.96 -10.92 10.80
CA ASN A 8 41.37 -9.79 11.59
C ASN A 8 40.54 -8.53 11.28
N PRO A 9 39.37 -8.35 11.93
CA PRO A 9 38.44 -7.25 11.67
C PRO A 9 38.97 -5.88 12.14
N GLN A 10 40.19 -5.79 12.66
CA GLN A 10 40.76 -4.56 13.18
C GLN A 10 41.60 -3.78 12.17
N ASN A 11 41.62 -4.17 10.89
CA ASN A 11 42.34 -3.41 9.89
C ASN A 11 41.37 -2.52 9.08
N PRO A 12 41.22 -1.23 9.44
CA PRO A 12 40.21 -0.34 8.83
C PRO A 12 40.58 0.13 7.41
N HIS A 13 41.68 -0.31 6.88
CA HIS A 13 42.22 0.13 5.58
C HIS A 13 42.33 -1.01 4.56
N LEU A 14 41.23 -1.75 4.33
CA LEU A 14 41.15 -2.50 3.06
C LEU A 14 41.02 -1.47 1.92
N PRO A 15 42.01 -1.37 1.02
CA PRO A 15 41.88 -0.46 -0.11
C PRO A 15 40.65 -0.90 -0.93
N LEU A 16 39.80 0.04 -1.29
CA LEU A 16 38.58 -0.17 -2.11
C LEU A 16 38.84 -1.02 -3.38
N LYS A 17 40.09 -1.11 -3.84
CA LYS A 17 40.54 -1.99 -4.95
C LYS A 17 40.35 -3.50 -4.69
N LEU A 18 40.14 -3.92 -3.44
CA LEU A 18 39.94 -5.33 -3.08
C LEU A 18 38.48 -5.69 -2.83
N CYS A 19 37.57 -4.72 -2.87
CA CYS A 19 36.14 -4.99 -2.76
C CYS A 19 35.60 -5.54 -4.08
N SER A 20 34.99 -6.72 -4.02
CA SER A 20 34.24 -7.26 -5.16
C SER A 20 33.06 -6.34 -5.50
N PRO A 21 32.71 -6.16 -6.78
CA PRO A 21 31.44 -5.50 -7.14
C PRO A 21 30.22 -6.10 -6.46
N LEU A 22 30.26 -7.40 -6.12
CA LEU A 22 29.19 -8.08 -5.39
C LEU A 22 29.07 -7.61 -3.94
N ASP A 23 30.20 -7.23 -3.30
CA ASP A 23 30.19 -6.71 -1.92
C ASP A 23 29.68 -5.25 -1.86
N LEU A 24 29.89 -4.50 -2.93
CA LEU A 24 29.41 -3.11 -3.03
C LEU A 24 27.93 -3.01 -3.36
N LYS A 25 27.36 -4.03 -4.02
CA LYS A 25 25.96 -4.04 -4.46
C LYS A 25 24.93 -3.83 -3.31
N PRO A 26 25.02 -4.55 -2.18
CA PRO A 26 24.10 -4.33 -1.05
C PRO A 26 24.27 -2.93 -0.44
N PHE A 27 25.49 -2.43 -0.35
CA PHE A 27 25.77 -1.09 0.16
C PHE A 27 25.19 0.00 -0.74
N ALA A 28 25.41 -0.08 -2.06
CA ALA A 28 24.84 0.84 -3.03
C ALA A 28 23.30 0.79 -3.00
N ALA A 29 22.71 -0.40 -2.93
CA ALA A 29 21.25 -0.58 -2.82
C ALA A 29 20.71 0.10 -1.56
N LYS A 30 21.40 0.00 -0.43
CA LYS A 30 21.01 0.66 0.82
C LYS A 30 21.05 2.19 0.68
N LEU A 31 22.11 2.75 0.08
CA LEU A 31 22.19 4.20 -0.14
C LEU A 31 21.08 4.72 -1.06
N VAL A 32 20.83 4.02 -2.17
CA VAL A 32 19.75 4.36 -3.10
C VAL A 32 18.39 4.33 -2.38
N LYS A 33 18.16 3.31 -1.55
CA LYS A 33 16.92 3.20 -0.78
C LYS A 33 16.74 4.36 0.20
N ILE A 34 17.80 4.77 0.90
CA ILE A 34 17.76 5.92 1.82
C ILE A 34 17.45 7.22 1.05
N GLN A 35 18.13 7.46 -0.08
CA GLN A 35 17.86 8.62 -0.91
C GLN A 35 16.43 8.62 -1.45
N TRP A 36 15.95 7.49 -1.91
CA TRP A 36 14.59 7.35 -2.40
C TRP A 36 13.56 7.64 -1.30
N GLN A 37 13.75 7.10 -0.09
CA GLN A 37 12.87 7.42 1.03
C GLN A 37 12.87 8.92 1.35
N THR A 38 14.04 9.57 1.34
CA THR A 38 14.13 11.02 1.57
C THR A 38 13.33 11.82 0.52
N LEU A 39 13.45 11.46 -0.77
CA LEU A 39 12.67 12.08 -1.84
C LEU A 39 11.16 11.79 -1.69
N TRP A 40 10.82 10.57 -1.28
CA TRP A 40 9.44 10.18 -1.00
C TRP A 40 8.82 10.99 0.13
N ASP A 41 9.58 11.21 1.21
CA ASP A 41 9.16 11.99 2.36
C ASP A 41 9.01 13.48 2.06
N ALA A 42 9.76 13.98 1.10
CA ALA A 42 9.66 15.36 0.62
C ALA A 42 8.42 15.63 -0.27
N LEU A 43 7.73 14.60 -0.74
CA LEU A 43 6.52 14.79 -1.55
C LEU A 43 5.41 15.52 -0.77
N PRO A 44 4.60 16.37 -1.45
CA PRO A 44 3.52 17.11 -0.81
C PRO A 44 2.51 16.19 -0.11
N ILE A 45 1.96 16.65 1.00
CA ILE A 45 0.97 15.95 1.84
C ILE A 45 -0.27 15.43 1.08
N PRO A 46 -0.80 16.08 0.02
CA PRO A 46 -1.98 15.56 -0.67
C PRO A 46 -1.74 14.30 -1.52
N ASN A 47 -0.52 13.77 -1.57
CA ASN A 47 -0.25 12.54 -2.31
C ASN A 47 -0.96 11.35 -1.65
N LYS A 48 -1.99 10.80 -2.33
CA LYS A 48 -2.77 9.65 -1.82
C LYS A 48 -1.92 8.43 -1.57
N LEU A 49 -0.95 8.14 -2.44
CA LEU A 49 -0.10 6.97 -2.34
C LEU A 49 0.81 7.05 -1.10
N LYS A 50 1.33 8.23 -0.80
CA LYS A 50 2.14 8.45 0.41
C LYS A 50 1.37 8.14 1.70
N ARG A 51 0.07 8.49 1.77
CA ARG A 51 -0.79 8.15 2.91
C ARG A 51 -1.02 6.65 3.08
N ILE A 52 -1.11 5.93 1.97
CA ILE A 52 -1.34 4.47 1.96
C ILE A 52 -0.03 3.74 2.27
N LYS A 53 1.06 4.23 1.71
CA LYS A 53 2.40 3.63 1.81
C LYS A 53 3.44 4.70 2.17
N PRO A 54 3.63 5.00 3.44
CA PRO A 54 4.60 5.99 3.90
C PRO A 54 6.05 5.53 3.67
N VAL A 55 6.30 4.24 3.66
CA VAL A 55 7.65 3.66 3.50
C VAL A 55 7.78 2.97 2.14
N ILE A 56 8.89 3.18 1.43
CA ILE A 56 9.16 2.62 0.08
C ILE A 56 9.55 1.14 0.08
N GLU A 57 9.16 0.38 1.08
CA GLU A 57 9.40 -1.07 1.12
C GLU A 57 8.46 -1.84 0.19
N ASN A 58 8.68 -3.15 0.05
CA ASN A 58 7.80 -4.00 -0.75
C ASN A 58 6.36 -3.95 -0.23
N TRP A 59 5.39 -4.09 -1.14
CA TRP A 59 3.98 -4.19 -0.79
C TRP A 59 3.67 -5.57 -0.23
N GLY A 60 3.81 -5.74 1.07
CA GLY A 60 3.55 -7.01 1.73
C GLY A 60 2.09 -7.47 1.64
N SER A 61 1.17 -6.52 1.67
CA SER A 61 -0.27 -6.78 1.64
C SER A 61 -0.87 -6.90 0.23
N SER A 62 -0.10 -6.64 -0.83
CA SER A 62 -0.63 -6.62 -2.21
C SER A 62 -0.59 -7.98 -2.88
N ASN A 63 0.16 -8.95 -2.35
CA ASN A 63 0.21 -10.31 -2.87
C ASN A 63 -0.88 -11.15 -2.20
N ARG A 64 -1.94 -11.45 -2.94
CA ARG A 64 -3.10 -12.21 -2.46
C ARG A 64 -3.22 -13.49 -3.26
N ASP A 65 -3.71 -14.55 -2.62
CA ASP A 65 -4.00 -15.83 -3.30
C ASP A 65 -5.10 -15.67 -4.37
N ASN A 66 -6.00 -14.73 -4.15
CA ASN A 66 -7.08 -14.40 -5.08
C ASN A 66 -6.77 -13.12 -5.85
N ARG A 67 -6.53 -13.25 -7.16
CA ARG A 67 -6.31 -12.12 -8.08
C ARG A 67 -7.42 -11.06 -8.03
N TYR A 68 -8.65 -11.46 -7.80
CA TYR A 68 -9.76 -10.50 -7.72
C TYR A 68 -9.65 -9.60 -6.48
N GLU A 69 -9.19 -10.13 -5.35
CA GLU A 69 -8.91 -9.32 -4.14
C GLU A 69 -7.82 -8.28 -4.38
N GLU A 70 -6.77 -8.62 -5.14
CA GLU A 70 -5.73 -7.66 -5.53
C GLU A 70 -6.30 -6.51 -6.37
N VAL A 71 -7.19 -6.84 -7.32
CA VAL A 71 -7.85 -5.84 -8.17
C VAL A 71 -8.73 -4.91 -7.34
N VAL A 72 -9.54 -5.47 -6.43
CA VAL A 72 -10.38 -4.70 -5.51
C VAL A 72 -9.54 -3.78 -4.65
N LEU A 73 -8.46 -4.31 -4.05
CA LEU A 73 -7.54 -3.53 -3.22
C LEU A 73 -6.91 -2.38 -4.00
N CYS A 74 -6.41 -2.65 -5.21
CA CYS A 74 -5.83 -1.63 -6.09
C CYS A 74 -6.85 -0.52 -6.40
N ARG A 75 -8.06 -0.87 -6.80
CA ARG A 75 -9.13 0.09 -7.11
C ARG A 75 -9.52 0.96 -5.91
N MET A 76 -9.61 0.34 -4.73
CA MET A 76 -9.88 1.06 -3.49
C MET A 76 -8.76 2.06 -3.16
N ARG A 77 -7.49 1.66 -3.32
CA ARG A 77 -6.32 2.51 -3.07
C ARG A 77 -6.23 3.68 -4.03
N ILE A 78 -6.50 3.46 -5.31
CA ILE A 78 -6.56 4.52 -6.33
C ILE A 78 -7.75 5.46 -6.06
N GLY A 79 -8.81 4.95 -5.46
CA GLY A 79 -10.06 5.68 -5.22
C GLY A 79 -11.03 5.62 -6.39
N HIS A 80 -10.77 4.78 -7.38
CA HIS A 80 -11.57 4.61 -8.59
C HIS A 80 -12.07 3.17 -8.69
N THR A 81 -13.33 2.97 -8.34
CA THR A 81 -13.98 1.66 -8.43
C THR A 81 -15.11 1.68 -9.47
N ARG A 82 -15.56 0.50 -9.90
CA ARG A 82 -16.74 0.41 -10.79
C ARG A 82 -17.97 1.00 -10.11
N ALA A 83 -18.14 0.76 -8.81
CA ALA A 83 -19.27 1.31 -8.05
C ALA A 83 -19.28 2.84 -8.01
N THR A 84 -18.11 3.47 -7.95
CA THR A 84 -18.01 4.93 -7.77
C THR A 84 -17.81 5.71 -9.07
N HIS A 85 -17.29 5.09 -10.14
CA HIS A 85 -16.88 5.82 -11.35
C HIS A 85 -17.44 5.24 -12.67
N SER A 86 -18.26 4.17 -12.64
CA SER A 86 -18.86 3.63 -13.87
C SER A 86 -19.80 4.63 -14.59
N PHE A 87 -20.32 5.60 -13.86
CA PHE A 87 -21.17 6.66 -14.41
C PHE A 87 -20.48 7.49 -15.50
N LEU A 88 -19.15 7.63 -15.44
CA LEU A 88 -18.37 8.35 -16.46
C LEU A 88 -18.48 7.68 -17.84
N PHE A 89 -18.46 6.33 -17.87
CA PHE A 89 -18.60 5.57 -19.10
C PHE A 89 -20.04 5.46 -19.57
N LYS A 90 -20.97 5.38 -18.60
CA LYS A 90 -22.40 5.25 -18.88
C LYS A 90 -23.09 6.57 -19.17
N ARG A 91 -22.41 7.72 -18.99
CA ARG A 91 -22.95 9.06 -19.10
C ARG A 91 -24.23 9.27 -18.27
N THR A 92 -24.26 8.65 -17.09
CA THR A 92 -25.35 8.78 -16.11
C THR A 92 -24.94 9.72 -14.98
N PRO A 93 -25.86 10.20 -14.14
CA PRO A 93 -25.50 10.95 -12.94
C PRO A 93 -24.59 10.14 -11.99
N PRO A 94 -23.73 10.82 -11.21
CA PRO A 94 -22.90 10.15 -10.20
C PRO A 94 -23.73 9.34 -9.22
N PRO A 95 -23.30 8.13 -8.83
CA PRO A 95 -24.02 7.32 -7.87
C PRO A 95 -24.01 7.94 -6.47
N SER A 96 -25.11 7.82 -5.77
CA SER A 96 -25.25 8.22 -4.37
C SER A 96 -25.46 7.00 -3.46
N CYS A 97 -25.01 7.12 -2.22
CA CYS A 97 -25.30 6.15 -1.17
C CYS A 97 -26.76 6.27 -0.72
N ARG A 98 -27.30 5.23 -0.10
CA ARG A 98 -28.63 5.26 0.54
C ARG A 98 -28.78 6.35 1.62
N CYS A 99 -27.67 6.85 2.17
CA CYS A 99 -27.67 8.00 3.08
C CYS A 99 -27.77 9.36 2.39
N GLY A 100 -27.88 9.42 1.06
CA GLY A 100 -27.95 10.65 0.26
C GLY A 100 -26.61 11.27 -0.12
N VAL A 101 -25.49 10.80 0.43
CA VAL A 101 -24.15 11.34 0.13
C VAL A 101 -23.59 10.73 -1.16
N PRO A 102 -22.83 11.47 -1.99
CA PRO A 102 -22.17 10.92 -3.16
C PRO A 102 -21.31 9.70 -2.83
N LEU A 103 -21.41 8.65 -3.64
CA LEU A 103 -20.69 7.39 -3.41
C LEU A 103 -19.23 7.53 -3.84
N THR A 104 -18.34 7.68 -2.88
CA THR A 104 -16.87 7.71 -3.06
C THR A 104 -16.24 6.60 -2.24
N VAL A 105 -14.97 6.26 -2.55
CA VAL A 105 -14.23 5.29 -1.72
C VAL A 105 -14.10 5.76 -0.27
N HIS A 106 -13.86 7.06 -0.07
CA HIS A 106 -13.83 7.64 1.27
C HIS A 106 -15.17 7.44 1.99
N HIS A 107 -16.30 7.74 1.29
CA HIS A 107 -17.63 7.56 1.85
C HIS A 107 -17.93 6.09 2.16
N ILE A 108 -17.57 5.16 1.29
CA ILE A 108 -17.73 3.71 1.55
C ILE A 108 -17.08 3.33 2.89
N LEU A 109 -15.88 3.85 3.17
CA LEU A 109 -15.15 3.55 4.40
C LEU A 109 -15.67 4.30 5.63
N SER A 110 -16.40 5.41 5.47
CA SER A 110 -16.84 6.28 6.58
C SER A 110 -18.36 6.35 6.76
N CYS A 111 -19.16 5.73 5.89
CA CYS A 111 -20.61 5.82 5.91
C CYS A 111 -21.20 5.37 7.26
N HIS A 112 -22.07 6.21 7.86
CA HIS A 112 -22.70 5.92 9.14
C HIS A 112 -23.64 4.70 9.09
N LEU A 113 -24.25 4.40 7.94
CA LEU A 113 -25.10 3.21 7.78
C LEU A 113 -24.34 1.90 7.99
N HIS A 114 -23.02 1.90 7.84
CA HIS A 114 -22.18 0.72 8.04
C HIS A 114 -21.31 0.81 9.29
N ALA A 115 -21.59 1.75 10.21
CA ALA A 115 -20.79 1.97 11.41
C ALA A 115 -20.68 0.71 12.29
N ASN A 116 -21.78 0.02 12.50
CA ASN A 116 -21.81 -1.20 13.32
C ASN A 116 -20.96 -2.32 12.71
N ILE A 117 -21.00 -2.51 11.39
CA ILE A 117 -20.20 -3.53 10.70
C ILE A 117 -18.70 -3.18 10.84
N ARG A 118 -18.33 -1.91 10.69
CA ARG A 118 -16.95 -1.48 10.89
C ARG A 118 -16.46 -1.67 12.33
N ALA A 119 -17.31 -1.35 13.29
CA ALA A 119 -16.98 -1.47 14.71
C ALA A 119 -16.79 -2.93 15.16
N SER A 120 -17.41 -3.89 14.48
CA SER A 120 -17.27 -5.32 14.80
C SER A 120 -15.97 -5.94 14.26
N LEU A 121 -15.24 -5.25 13.41
CA LEU A 121 -13.97 -5.74 12.86
C LEU A 121 -12.83 -5.49 13.86
N PRO A 122 -11.92 -6.46 14.04
CA PRO A 122 -10.77 -6.31 14.94
C PRO A 122 -9.86 -5.15 14.56
N ASN A 123 -9.75 -4.86 13.26
CA ASN A 123 -9.06 -3.70 12.71
C ASN A 123 -10.04 -2.95 11.81
N PRO A 124 -10.28 -1.64 12.03
CA PRO A 124 -11.10 -0.84 11.12
C PRO A 124 -10.57 -0.92 9.70
N PRO A 125 -11.45 -1.04 8.68
CA PRO A 125 -11.00 -1.13 7.29
C PRO A 125 -10.24 0.12 6.90
N ALA A 126 -8.99 -0.05 6.50
CA ALA A 126 -8.10 1.01 6.07
C ALA A 126 -7.43 0.65 4.73
N LEU A 127 -6.84 1.63 4.09
CA LEU A 127 -6.17 1.45 2.78
C LEU A 127 -4.65 1.29 2.91
N ASN A 128 -4.13 1.25 4.13
CA ASN A 128 -2.71 1.11 4.40
C ASN A 128 -2.15 -0.25 3.93
N ASP A 129 -0.83 -0.37 3.96
CA ASP A 129 -0.11 -1.57 3.53
C ASP A 129 0.16 -2.50 4.73
N SER A 130 -0.92 -2.98 5.39
CA SER A 130 -0.84 -4.04 6.39
C SER A 130 -1.77 -5.19 6.04
N PRO A 131 -1.34 -6.45 6.21
CA PRO A 131 -2.18 -7.63 5.94
C PRO A 131 -3.50 -7.59 6.70
N GLU A 132 -3.47 -7.25 7.98
CA GLU A 132 -4.64 -7.20 8.86
C GLU A 132 -5.66 -6.15 8.39
N SER A 133 -5.18 -4.99 7.93
CA SER A 133 -6.05 -3.94 7.38
C SER A 133 -6.67 -4.36 6.06
N VAL A 134 -5.93 -5.07 5.22
CA VAL A 134 -6.44 -5.60 3.95
C VAL A 134 -7.50 -6.67 4.19
N ASP A 135 -7.27 -7.60 5.11
CA ASP A 135 -8.24 -8.63 5.45
C ASP A 135 -9.53 -8.02 6.03
N SER A 136 -9.40 -7.02 6.90
CA SER A 136 -10.52 -6.25 7.43
C SER A 136 -11.29 -5.51 6.34
N LEU A 137 -10.57 -4.90 5.38
CA LEU A 137 -11.18 -4.22 4.24
C LEU A 137 -11.98 -5.19 3.37
N ILE A 138 -11.39 -6.33 3.00
CA ILE A 138 -12.06 -7.35 2.18
C ILE A 138 -13.30 -7.90 2.89
N SER A 139 -13.20 -8.23 4.17
CA SER A 139 -14.30 -8.71 5.00
C SER A 139 -15.43 -7.68 5.08
N TYR A 140 -15.07 -6.42 5.30
CA TYR A 140 -16.02 -5.30 5.32
C TYR A 140 -16.77 -5.16 3.99
N LEU A 141 -16.04 -5.15 2.86
CA LEU A 141 -16.64 -5.00 1.53
C LEU A 141 -17.59 -6.16 1.20
N LYS A 142 -17.25 -7.38 1.61
CA LYS A 142 -18.13 -8.56 1.49
C LYS A 142 -19.39 -8.39 2.34
N SER A 143 -19.26 -7.93 3.59
CA SER A 143 -20.40 -7.76 4.53
C SER A 143 -21.38 -6.67 4.09
N ILE A 144 -20.93 -5.63 3.40
CA ILE A 144 -21.81 -4.58 2.86
C ILE A 144 -22.25 -4.82 1.40
N ASN A 145 -21.98 -6.01 0.85
CA ASN A 145 -22.30 -6.43 -0.52
C ASN A 145 -21.72 -5.53 -1.62
N LEU A 146 -20.62 -4.85 -1.38
CA LEU A 146 -19.93 -4.02 -2.38
C LEU A 146 -18.72 -4.72 -3.03
N PHE A 147 -18.25 -5.83 -2.49
CA PHE A 147 -17.03 -6.49 -2.97
C PHE A 147 -17.10 -6.80 -4.47
N ASN A 148 -18.17 -7.36 -4.97
CA ASN A 148 -18.34 -7.71 -6.39
C ASN A 148 -18.67 -6.50 -7.29
N MET A 149 -18.96 -5.35 -6.70
CA MET A 149 -19.26 -4.12 -7.43
C MET A 149 -18.04 -3.21 -7.62
N ILE A 150 -16.94 -3.51 -6.95
CA ILE A 150 -15.67 -2.79 -7.01
C ILE A 150 -14.81 -3.33 -8.13
#